data_7cdd23b2e99fa2cc9cb5eccbd32f3fa9
#
_entry.id   7cdd23b2e99fa2cc9cb5eccbd32f3fa9
#
_cell.length_a   1.000
_cell.length_b   1.000
_cell.length_c   1.000
_cell.angle_alpha   90.00
_cell.angle_beta   90.00
_cell.angle_gamma   90.00
#
_symmetry.space_group_name_H-M   'P 1'
#
loop_
_entity.id
_entity.type
_entity.pdbx_description
1 polymer ?
#
loop_
_entity_poly.entity_id
_entity_poly.type
_entity_poly.pdbx_seq_one_letter_code
_entity_poly.pdbx_strand_id
1 'polypeptide(L)'
;MTIKRYFLLPLILCFSACADDRQEQQGYPGQDATNHWVTVGGDTDETRYSELSQINVTNVNDLGLAWDFDTKTNRGLEATPIMVDGVIYTTGTWGKVYAVDAKTGVEKWFFDPKVDGQVARDACCGVVNRGVAFWQGQIYVAALDGRLFALDAQSGAVVWEVDTINDRSRRYTSTGAPRVAGDVVVIGNAGAEFDARGYVTAYDVRTGDLKWRFFTVPGSPDKPYEHPELAMAAETWDPNSRWDVGGGGTVWDSMVYDQKHHLLFVGTGNSAVYLQEERSPDGGDNLFLSSILAI
;
A
#
# COMPACT_ATOMS: atom_id res chain seq x y z
N MET A 1 60.34 30.06 53.44
CA MET A 1 60.61 29.03 52.44
C MET A 1 59.30 28.33 52.18
N THR A 2 58.58 28.79 51.12
CA THR A 2 57.17 28.42 50.87
C THR A 2 57.14 27.48 49.67
N ILE A 3 56.77 26.22 49.90
CA ILE A 3 56.65 25.16 48.86
C ILE A 3 55.27 25.27 48.20
N LYS A 4 55.25 25.68 46.92
CA LYS A 4 54.04 25.60 46.07
C LYS A 4 53.89 24.19 45.56
N ARG A 5 52.79 23.53 45.95
CA ARG A 5 52.32 22.24 45.36
C ARG A 5 51.51 22.53 44.08
N TYR A 6 52.00 22.08 42.96
CA TYR A 6 51.21 22.01 41.70
C TYR A 6 50.37 20.75 41.69
N PHE A 7 49.04 20.91 41.62
CA PHE A 7 48.14 19.84 41.34
C PHE A 7 48.04 19.70 39.83
N LEU A 8 48.50 18.57 39.31
CA LEU A 8 48.19 18.14 37.93
C LEU A 8 46.80 17.50 37.95
N LEU A 9 45.81 18.14 37.27
CA LEU A 9 44.56 17.52 36.94
C LEU A 9 44.77 16.62 35.69
N PRO A 10 44.37 15.34 35.71
CA PRO A 10 44.37 14.55 34.49
C PRO A 10 43.21 15.01 33.59
N LEU A 11 43.55 15.41 32.37
CA LEU A 11 42.61 15.72 31.31
C LEU A 11 42.03 14.39 30.82
N ILE A 12 40.82 14.03 31.26
CA ILE A 12 40.07 12.89 30.70
C ILE A 12 39.53 13.36 29.36
N LEU A 13 40.18 12.95 28.27
CA LEU A 13 39.61 13.00 26.91
C LEU A 13 38.48 11.99 26.83
N CYS A 14 37.23 12.44 27.01
CA CYS A 14 36.06 11.70 26.55
C CYS A 14 36.09 11.67 25.04
N PHE A 15 36.56 10.57 24.47
CA PHE A 15 36.20 10.20 23.11
C PHE A 15 34.70 9.88 23.11
N SER A 16 33.87 10.88 22.78
CA SER A 16 32.53 10.61 22.30
C SER A 16 32.69 9.85 21.00
N ALA A 17 32.61 8.52 21.07
CA ALA A 17 32.31 7.72 19.92
C ALA A 17 30.91 8.20 19.47
N CYS A 18 30.86 8.95 18.38
CA CYS A 18 29.63 9.02 17.59
C CYS A 18 29.34 7.58 17.20
N ALA A 19 28.53 6.89 18.00
CA ALA A 19 27.80 5.74 17.53
C ALA A 19 26.97 6.27 16.35
N ASP A 20 27.32 5.81 15.18
CA ASP A 20 26.53 5.96 13.96
C ASP A 20 25.21 5.24 14.27
N ASP A 21 24.23 6.00 14.76
CA ASP A 21 22.85 5.53 14.96
C ASP A 21 22.20 5.36 13.57
N ARG A 22 22.82 4.51 12.76
CA ARG A 22 22.10 3.75 11.78
C ARG A 22 21.34 2.69 12.56
N GLN A 23 20.19 3.07 13.14
CA GLN A 23 19.14 2.10 13.37
C GLN A 23 18.92 1.41 12.03
N GLU A 24 19.48 0.21 11.88
CA GLU A 24 19.05 -0.71 10.87
C GLU A 24 17.52 -0.70 10.90
N GLN A 25 16.91 -0.19 9.83
CA GLN A 25 15.47 -0.27 9.65
C GLN A 25 15.15 -1.76 9.44
N GLN A 26 15.04 -2.50 10.54
CA GLN A 26 14.61 -3.90 10.59
C GLN A 26 13.12 -3.97 10.23
N GLY A 27 12.79 -3.75 8.98
CA GLY A 27 11.41 -3.81 8.55
C GLY A 27 11.09 -5.00 7.66
N TYR A 28 11.95 -5.27 6.72
CA TYR A 28 11.87 -6.49 5.92
C TYR A 28 12.93 -7.48 6.40
N PRO A 29 12.64 -8.81 6.34
CA PRO A 29 13.66 -9.81 6.58
C PRO A 29 14.85 -9.44 5.70
N GLY A 30 16.07 -9.45 6.28
CA GLY A 30 17.27 -8.88 5.68
C GLY A 30 17.35 -9.20 4.19
N GLN A 31 17.86 -8.27 3.40
CA GLN A 31 17.86 -8.26 1.93
C GLN A 31 18.63 -9.47 1.32
N ASP A 32 18.40 -10.66 1.83
CA ASP A 32 18.78 -11.89 1.14
C ASP A 32 17.75 -12.14 0.02
N ALA A 33 17.94 -11.43 -1.09
CA ALA A 33 17.11 -11.51 -2.30
C ALA A 33 16.98 -12.95 -2.83
N THR A 34 17.77 -13.89 -2.30
CA THR A 34 17.72 -15.29 -2.71
C THR A 34 16.54 -16.06 -2.12
N ASN A 35 15.97 -15.60 -0.99
CA ASN A 35 14.91 -16.30 -0.26
C ASN A 35 13.63 -15.48 -0.06
N HIS A 36 13.60 -14.24 -0.56
CA HIS A 36 12.49 -13.34 -0.32
C HIS A 36 12.05 -12.62 -1.61
N TRP A 37 10.75 -12.40 -1.73
CA TRP A 37 10.10 -11.53 -2.70
C TRP A 37 9.07 -10.73 -1.92
N VAL A 38 9.53 -9.67 -1.24
CA VAL A 38 8.78 -9.05 -0.13
C VAL A 38 7.80 -7.97 -0.55
N THR A 39 7.90 -7.49 -1.80
CA THR A 39 6.97 -6.51 -2.37
C THR A 39 6.42 -7.02 -3.70
N VAL A 40 5.51 -6.27 -4.31
CA VAL A 40 5.01 -6.57 -5.66
C VAL A 40 6.13 -6.60 -6.69
N GLY A 41 7.14 -5.74 -6.54
CA GLY A 41 8.32 -5.68 -7.43
C GLY A 41 9.52 -6.50 -6.97
N GLY A 42 9.40 -7.25 -5.89
CA GLY A 42 10.43 -8.14 -5.36
C GLY A 42 11.20 -7.54 -4.18
N ASP A 43 11.71 -6.37 -4.35
CA ASP A 43 12.46 -5.59 -3.37
C ASP A 43 11.84 -4.20 -3.17
N THR A 44 12.47 -3.35 -2.36
CA THR A 44 12.02 -1.98 -2.08
C THR A 44 12.21 -1.03 -3.27
N ASP A 45 13.07 -1.39 -4.23
CA ASP A 45 13.29 -0.63 -5.45
C ASP A 45 12.30 -1.01 -6.56
N GLU A 46 11.43 -2.03 -6.30
CA GLU A 46 10.38 -2.52 -7.21
C GLU A 46 10.93 -2.91 -8.60
N THR A 47 12.16 -3.47 -8.63
CA THR A 47 12.89 -3.73 -9.88
C THR A 47 12.28 -4.86 -10.71
N ARG A 48 11.49 -5.74 -10.09
CA ARG A 48 10.94 -6.97 -10.69
C ARG A 48 12.04 -7.90 -11.23
N TYR A 49 13.22 -7.79 -10.69
CA TYR A 49 14.39 -8.56 -11.08
C TYR A 49 14.82 -9.51 -9.96
N SER A 50 15.16 -10.73 -10.33
CA SER A 50 15.73 -11.73 -9.42
C SER A 50 17.18 -12.03 -9.82
N GLU A 51 18.10 -12.00 -8.86
CA GLU A 51 19.49 -12.39 -9.04
C GLU A 51 19.69 -13.92 -9.09
N LEU A 52 18.61 -14.69 -8.88
CA LEU A 52 18.65 -16.14 -8.97
C LEU A 52 19.04 -16.59 -10.38
N SER A 53 20.02 -17.50 -10.49
CA SER A 53 20.58 -17.96 -11.76
C SER A 53 20.32 -19.45 -12.06
N GLN A 54 19.60 -20.15 -11.17
CA GLN A 54 19.31 -21.57 -11.34
C GLN A 54 18.45 -21.83 -12.59
N ILE A 55 17.55 -20.91 -12.92
CA ILE A 55 16.79 -20.92 -14.17
C ILE A 55 17.42 -19.92 -15.13
N ASN A 56 17.78 -20.36 -16.33
CA ASN A 56 18.46 -19.55 -17.32
C ASN A 56 18.13 -20.05 -18.74
N VAL A 57 18.67 -19.39 -19.76
CA VAL A 57 18.37 -19.68 -21.18
C VAL A 57 18.73 -21.10 -21.63
N THR A 58 19.58 -21.82 -20.88
CA THR A 58 20.00 -23.19 -21.25
C THR A 58 19.08 -24.26 -20.68
N ASN A 59 18.29 -23.96 -19.64
CA ASN A 59 17.46 -24.94 -18.95
C ASN A 59 15.99 -24.55 -18.76
N VAL A 60 15.61 -23.35 -19.17
CA VAL A 60 14.22 -22.87 -19.04
C VAL A 60 13.21 -23.77 -19.76
N ASN A 61 13.62 -24.43 -20.84
CA ASN A 61 12.77 -25.36 -21.60
C ASN A 61 12.55 -26.69 -20.89
N ASP A 62 13.33 -27.00 -19.86
CA ASP A 62 13.23 -28.22 -19.07
C ASP A 62 12.36 -28.07 -17.82
N LEU A 63 11.78 -26.89 -17.61
CA LEU A 63 10.90 -26.64 -16.48
C LEU A 63 9.62 -27.46 -16.59
N GLY A 64 9.28 -28.12 -15.48
CA GLY A 64 8.00 -28.82 -15.31
C GLY A 64 7.18 -28.21 -14.18
N LEU A 65 5.88 -28.52 -14.11
CA LEU A 65 5.00 -28.15 -13.02
C LEU A 65 5.48 -28.83 -11.73
N ALA A 66 5.82 -28.06 -10.69
CA ALA A 66 6.17 -28.59 -9.38
C ALA A 66 4.93 -28.87 -8.53
N TRP A 67 3.99 -27.94 -8.50
CA TRP A 67 2.71 -28.03 -7.80
C TRP A 67 1.76 -26.92 -8.29
N ASP A 68 0.50 -27.04 -7.98
CA ASP A 68 -0.53 -26.04 -8.19
C ASP A 68 -1.34 -25.84 -6.90
N PHE A 69 -1.98 -24.69 -6.76
CA PHE A 69 -2.84 -24.36 -5.62
C PHE A 69 -4.18 -23.84 -6.10
N ASP A 70 -5.26 -24.53 -5.71
CA ASP A 70 -6.62 -24.18 -6.08
C ASP A 70 -7.25 -23.22 -5.05
N THR A 71 -7.46 -21.97 -5.45
CA THR A 71 -8.11 -20.92 -4.63
C THR A 71 -9.62 -21.05 -4.50
N LYS A 72 -10.21 -22.11 -5.07
CA LYS A 72 -11.66 -22.42 -5.03
C LYS A 72 -12.54 -21.30 -5.57
N THR A 73 -12.09 -20.64 -6.63
CA THR A 73 -12.86 -19.60 -7.33
C THR A 73 -12.78 -19.80 -8.84
N ASN A 74 -13.88 -19.46 -9.53
CA ASN A 74 -13.93 -19.39 -11.00
C ASN A 74 -13.72 -17.96 -11.52
N ARG A 75 -13.42 -17.00 -10.62
CA ARG A 75 -13.17 -15.61 -10.99
C ARG A 75 -11.69 -15.38 -11.21
N GLY A 76 -11.36 -14.34 -11.96
CA GLY A 76 -9.97 -13.97 -12.21
C GLY A 76 -9.19 -13.65 -10.93
N LEU A 77 -7.92 -13.97 -10.93
CA LEU A 77 -6.96 -13.64 -9.88
C LEU A 77 -6.03 -12.54 -10.42
N GLU A 78 -5.87 -11.46 -9.66
CA GLU A 78 -5.05 -10.30 -10.03
C GLU A 78 -3.88 -10.06 -9.08
N ALA A 79 -3.79 -10.85 -8.01
CA ALA A 79 -2.76 -10.67 -7.00
C ALA A 79 -1.36 -10.97 -7.54
N THR A 80 -0.40 -10.14 -7.18
CA THR A 80 1.02 -10.51 -7.21
C THR A 80 1.35 -11.19 -5.89
N PRO A 81 1.74 -12.49 -5.90
CA PRO A 81 2.19 -13.16 -4.68
C PRO A 81 3.48 -12.56 -4.15
N ILE A 82 3.61 -12.51 -2.83
CA ILE A 82 4.90 -12.23 -2.16
C ILE A 82 5.40 -13.49 -1.47
N MET A 83 6.70 -13.59 -1.27
CA MET A 83 7.32 -14.73 -0.58
C MET A 83 8.22 -14.24 0.56
N VAL A 84 8.00 -14.78 1.75
CA VAL A 84 8.80 -14.50 2.94
C VAL A 84 9.06 -15.83 3.67
N ASP A 85 10.32 -16.12 3.96
CA ASP A 85 10.74 -17.29 4.72
C ASP A 85 10.15 -18.63 4.20
N GLY A 86 10.07 -18.77 2.86
CA GLY A 86 9.55 -19.99 2.23
C GLY A 86 8.02 -20.11 2.29
N VAL A 87 7.31 -19.05 2.66
CA VAL A 87 5.84 -18.98 2.61
C VAL A 87 5.42 -17.97 1.56
N ILE A 88 4.56 -18.40 0.64
CA ILE A 88 3.92 -17.54 -0.34
C ILE A 88 2.64 -16.99 0.27
N TYR A 89 2.49 -15.68 0.27
CA TYR A 89 1.26 -14.98 0.63
C TYR A 89 0.63 -14.38 -0.62
N THR A 90 -0.62 -14.69 -0.84
CA THR A 90 -1.38 -14.19 -1.99
C THR A 90 -2.84 -13.96 -1.63
N THR A 91 -3.53 -13.20 -2.47
CA THR A 91 -4.97 -13.02 -2.31
C THR A 91 -5.74 -13.66 -3.45
N GLY A 92 -6.94 -14.12 -3.09
CA GLY A 92 -7.98 -14.42 -4.04
C GLY A 92 -9.02 -13.31 -4.10
N THR A 93 -10.13 -13.63 -4.71
CA THR A 93 -11.30 -12.75 -4.79
C THR A 93 -11.83 -12.37 -3.40
N TRP A 94 -12.43 -11.18 -3.27
CA TRP A 94 -13.01 -10.62 -2.03
C TRP A 94 -11.98 -10.19 -0.97
N GLY A 95 -10.68 -10.26 -1.26
CA GLY A 95 -9.62 -10.04 -0.28
C GLY A 95 -9.34 -11.26 0.61
N LYS A 96 -9.72 -12.47 0.18
CA LYS A 96 -9.32 -13.71 0.83
C LYS A 96 -7.81 -13.87 0.75
N VAL A 97 -7.17 -14.29 1.85
CA VAL A 97 -5.72 -14.46 1.91
C VAL A 97 -5.36 -15.93 2.10
N TYR A 98 -4.35 -16.36 1.38
CA TYR A 98 -3.77 -17.70 1.45
C TYR A 98 -2.30 -17.59 1.82
N ALA A 99 -1.86 -18.38 2.78
CA ALA A 99 -0.46 -18.67 3.04
C ALA A 99 -0.15 -20.09 2.60
N VAL A 100 0.79 -20.22 1.69
CA VAL A 100 1.11 -21.49 1.02
C VAL A 100 2.59 -21.78 1.20
N ASP A 101 2.95 -23.01 1.54
CA ASP A 101 4.33 -23.45 1.56
C ASP A 101 4.94 -23.39 0.15
N ALA A 102 5.98 -22.59 -0.04
CA ALA A 102 6.55 -22.32 -1.35
C ALA A 102 7.15 -23.56 -2.02
N LYS A 103 7.58 -24.56 -1.23
CA LYS A 103 8.21 -25.77 -1.73
C LYS A 103 7.19 -26.84 -2.14
N THR A 104 6.08 -26.92 -1.42
CA THR A 104 5.14 -28.05 -1.55
C THR A 104 3.77 -27.67 -2.10
N GLY A 105 3.43 -26.37 -2.13
CA GLY A 105 2.08 -25.91 -2.50
C GLY A 105 1.00 -26.17 -1.44
N VAL A 106 1.38 -26.63 -0.24
CA VAL A 106 0.42 -26.95 0.83
C VAL A 106 -0.01 -25.67 1.53
N GLU A 107 -1.35 -25.51 1.70
CA GLU A 107 -1.91 -24.41 2.48
C GLU A 107 -1.48 -24.50 3.95
N LYS A 108 -0.93 -23.41 4.48
CA LYS A 108 -0.57 -23.26 5.90
C LYS A 108 -1.73 -22.67 6.69
N TRP A 109 -2.34 -21.64 6.14
CA TRP A 109 -3.55 -21.04 6.68
C TRP A 109 -4.32 -20.26 5.61
N PHE A 110 -5.57 -20.00 5.90
CA PHE A 110 -6.52 -19.28 5.07
C PHE A 110 -7.29 -18.25 5.89
N PHE A 111 -7.44 -17.05 5.36
CA PHE A 111 -8.27 -15.99 5.95
C PHE A 111 -9.36 -15.56 4.97
N ASP A 112 -10.60 -15.45 5.46
CA ASP A 112 -11.75 -14.94 4.71
C ASP A 112 -12.34 -13.73 5.45
N PRO A 113 -12.28 -12.49 4.90
CA PRO A 113 -12.83 -11.29 5.53
C PRO A 113 -14.35 -11.28 5.61
N LYS A 114 -15.04 -12.26 5.03
CA LYS A 114 -16.51 -12.37 5.05
C LYS A 114 -17.19 -11.12 4.50
N VAL A 115 -16.75 -10.66 3.33
CA VAL A 115 -17.37 -9.53 2.64
C VAL A 115 -18.79 -9.88 2.21
N ASP A 116 -19.75 -8.98 2.44
CA ASP A 116 -21.11 -9.14 1.94
C ASP A 116 -21.11 -9.18 0.41
N GLY A 117 -21.75 -10.19 -0.18
CA GLY A 117 -21.84 -10.34 -1.62
C GLY A 117 -22.48 -9.15 -2.36
N GLN A 118 -23.24 -8.32 -1.67
CA GLN A 118 -23.85 -7.13 -2.25
C GLN A 118 -22.82 -6.05 -2.62
N VAL A 119 -21.67 -6.01 -1.97
CA VAL A 119 -20.58 -5.07 -2.29
C VAL A 119 -20.07 -5.22 -3.72
N ALA A 120 -20.23 -6.41 -4.32
CA ALA A 120 -19.86 -6.64 -5.72
C ALA A 120 -20.54 -5.66 -6.72
N ARG A 121 -21.69 -5.09 -6.37
CA ARG A 121 -22.40 -4.10 -7.20
C ARG A 121 -21.69 -2.75 -7.25
N ASP A 122 -20.84 -2.48 -6.28
CA ASP A 122 -20.09 -1.24 -6.12
C ASP A 122 -18.66 -1.38 -6.66
N ALA A 123 -18.32 -2.52 -7.26
CA ALA A 123 -17.04 -2.80 -7.86
C ALA A 123 -17.15 -2.81 -9.39
N CYS A 124 -16.40 -1.92 -10.07
CA CYS A 124 -16.42 -1.81 -11.53
C CYS A 124 -15.96 -3.09 -12.25
N CYS A 125 -14.97 -3.77 -11.68
CA CYS A 125 -14.11 -4.71 -12.40
C CYS A 125 -14.16 -6.11 -11.77
N GLY A 126 -15.20 -6.40 -11.02
CA GLY A 126 -15.36 -7.64 -10.27
C GLY A 126 -14.80 -7.57 -8.85
N VAL A 127 -14.80 -8.71 -8.21
CA VAL A 127 -14.42 -8.82 -6.79
C VAL A 127 -12.93 -9.12 -6.62
N VAL A 128 -12.10 -8.41 -7.36
CA VAL A 128 -10.66 -8.61 -7.46
C VAL A 128 -9.90 -8.09 -6.24
N ASN A 129 -8.68 -8.59 -6.05
CA ASN A 129 -7.74 -8.09 -5.07
C ASN A 129 -6.32 -8.28 -5.61
N ARG A 130 -5.42 -7.28 -5.38
CA ARG A 130 -4.10 -7.25 -6.00
C ARG A 130 -2.96 -7.71 -5.11
N GLY A 131 -3.27 -8.16 -3.88
CA GLY A 131 -2.28 -8.78 -3.02
C GLY A 131 -2.22 -8.20 -1.62
N VAL A 132 -1.16 -8.54 -0.95
CA VAL A 132 -0.89 -8.20 0.44
C VAL A 132 0.41 -7.41 0.56
N ALA A 133 0.62 -6.77 1.72
CA ALA A 133 1.93 -6.31 2.15
C ALA A 133 2.39 -7.12 3.35
N PHE A 134 3.71 -7.24 3.54
CA PHE A 134 4.34 -7.87 4.70
C PHE A 134 5.18 -6.86 5.47
N TRP A 135 5.12 -6.90 6.79
CA TRP A 135 5.99 -6.11 7.65
C TRP A 135 6.09 -6.72 9.04
N GLN A 136 7.30 -6.97 9.53
CA GLN A 136 7.59 -7.42 10.90
C GLN A 136 6.67 -8.56 11.40
N GLY A 137 6.47 -9.59 10.57
CA GLY A 137 5.64 -10.75 10.95
C GLY A 137 4.13 -10.52 10.83
N GLN A 138 3.69 -9.45 10.20
CA GLN A 138 2.30 -9.17 9.90
C GLN A 138 2.04 -9.12 8.39
N ILE A 139 0.86 -9.55 8.00
CA ILE A 139 0.32 -9.45 6.63
C ILE A 139 -0.81 -8.43 6.63
N TYR A 140 -0.74 -7.46 5.74
CA TYR A 140 -1.79 -6.45 5.57
C TYR A 140 -2.57 -6.72 4.29
N VAL A 141 -3.89 -6.70 4.40
CA VAL A 141 -4.81 -6.91 3.27
C VAL A 141 -6.00 -5.96 3.35
N ALA A 142 -6.36 -5.38 2.23
CA ALA A 142 -7.60 -4.62 2.10
C ALA A 142 -8.69 -5.50 1.50
N ALA A 143 -9.82 -5.63 2.16
CA ALA A 143 -10.99 -6.33 1.64
C ALA A 143 -11.81 -5.43 0.70
N LEU A 144 -12.62 -6.02 -0.16
CA LEU A 144 -13.39 -5.30 -1.18
C LEU A 144 -14.31 -4.23 -0.58
N ASP A 145 -14.84 -4.46 0.62
CA ASP A 145 -15.73 -3.55 1.35
C ASP A 145 -15.00 -2.37 2.03
N GLY A 146 -13.69 -2.25 1.81
CA GLY A 146 -12.87 -1.17 2.33
C GLY A 146 -12.33 -1.40 3.75
N ARG A 147 -12.49 -2.57 4.34
CA ARG A 147 -11.80 -2.90 5.59
C ARG A 147 -10.34 -3.25 5.32
N LEU A 148 -9.46 -2.72 6.15
CA LEU A 148 -8.04 -3.08 6.16
C LEU A 148 -7.75 -3.92 7.39
N PHE A 149 -7.06 -5.04 7.19
CA PHE A 149 -6.69 -6.00 8.22
C PHE A 149 -5.18 -6.10 8.35
N ALA A 150 -4.70 -6.24 9.58
CA ALA A 150 -3.41 -6.84 9.88
C ALA A 150 -3.62 -8.27 10.40
N LEU A 151 -2.93 -9.20 9.80
CA LEU A 151 -2.96 -10.62 10.16
C LEU A 151 -1.59 -11.03 10.67
N ASP A 152 -1.54 -11.88 11.68
CA ASP A 152 -0.31 -12.57 12.08
C ASP A 152 0.17 -13.48 10.92
N ALA A 153 1.40 -13.30 10.47
CA ALA A 153 1.91 -14.00 9.29
C ALA A 153 2.04 -15.53 9.49
N GLN A 154 2.18 -16.00 10.75
CA GLN A 154 2.33 -17.43 11.02
C GLN A 154 0.99 -18.17 11.09
N SER A 155 -0.05 -17.49 11.61
CA SER A 155 -1.33 -18.13 11.92
C SER A 155 -2.51 -17.62 11.09
N GLY A 156 -2.40 -16.46 10.44
CA GLY A 156 -3.52 -15.80 9.78
C GLY A 156 -4.55 -15.17 10.74
N ALA A 157 -4.25 -15.15 12.04
CA ALA A 157 -5.13 -14.54 13.02
C ALA A 157 -5.17 -13.00 12.86
N VAL A 158 -6.36 -12.41 13.01
CA VAL A 158 -6.52 -10.96 12.96
C VAL A 158 -5.84 -10.31 14.17
N VAL A 159 -4.92 -9.40 13.91
CA VAL A 159 -4.27 -8.56 14.93
C VAL A 159 -5.09 -7.30 15.16
N TRP A 160 -5.45 -6.63 14.08
CA TRP A 160 -6.36 -5.49 14.09
C TRP A 160 -7.14 -5.37 12.76
N GLU A 161 -8.24 -4.66 12.81
CA GLU A 161 -9.12 -4.36 11.67
C GLU A 161 -9.58 -2.91 11.76
N VAL A 162 -9.60 -2.19 10.63
CA VAL A 162 -10.12 -0.83 10.54
C VAL A 162 -10.96 -0.64 9.29
N ASP A 163 -11.97 0.24 9.37
CA ASP A 163 -12.72 0.71 8.21
C ASP A 163 -11.99 1.90 7.57
N THR A 164 -11.60 1.75 6.29
CA THR A 164 -10.88 2.82 5.58
C THR A 164 -11.81 3.80 4.89
N ILE A 165 -13.08 3.48 4.76
CA ILE A 165 -14.06 4.31 4.03
C ILE A 165 -14.44 5.51 4.88
N ASN A 166 -14.25 6.70 4.32
CA ASN A 166 -14.54 7.96 5.00
C ASN A 166 -15.99 8.43 4.87
N ASP A 167 -16.70 7.96 3.84
CA ASP A 167 -18.09 8.34 3.56
C ASP A 167 -18.88 7.16 2.98
N ARG A 168 -19.64 6.49 3.83
CA ARG A 168 -20.48 5.33 3.44
C ARG A 168 -21.72 5.70 2.63
N SER A 169 -21.97 6.98 2.37
CA SER A 169 -23.04 7.41 1.44
C SER A 169 -22.64 7.23 -0.03
N ARG A 170 -21.35 7.10 -0.32
CA ARG A 170 -20.81 6.87 -1.65
C ARG A 170 -20.32 5.42 -1.82
N ARG A 171 -20.18 5.00 -3.06
CA ARG A 171 -19.77 3.62 -3.41
C ARG A 171 -18.25 3.52 -3.47
N TYR A 172 -17.66 3.19 -2.34
CA TYR A 172 -16.24 2.92 -2.23
C TYR A 172 -15.96 1.43 -2.16
N THR A 173 -14.90 1.01 -2.83
CA THR A 173 -14.32 -0.32 -2.69
C THR A 173 -12.80 -0.22 -2.50
N SER A 174 -12.16 -1.31 -2.10
CA SER A 174 -10.71 -1.42 -2.08
C SER A 174 -10.28 -2.68 -2.80
N THR A 175 -9.44 -2.53 -3.80
CA THR A 175 -8.96 -3.63 -4.67
C THR A 175 -7.43 -3.67 -4.76
N GLY A 176 -6.74 -2.64 -4.28
CA GLY A 176 -5.29 -2.51 -4.30
C GLY A 176 -4.60 -3.36 -3.23
N ALA A 177 -3.34 -3.64 -3.44
CA ALA A 177 -2.48 -4.16 -2.40
C ALA A 177 -1.98 -3.01 -1.51
N PRO A 178 -2.07 -3.12 -0.17
CA PRO A 178 -1.47 -2.14 0.72
C PRO A 178 0.05 -1.99 0.50
N ARG A 179 0.61 -0.87 0.93
CA ARG A 179 2.07 -0.66 0.97
C ARG A 179 2.50 -0.23 2.36
N VAL A 180 3.64 -0.72 2.80
CA VAL A 180 4.26 -0.23 4.02
C VAL A 180 5.25 0.88 3.68
N ALA A 181 5.14 2.00 4.41
CA ALA A 181 5.99 3.17 4.26
C ALA A 181 6.47 3.60 5.65
N GLY A 182 7.66 3.13 6.04
CA GLY A 182 8.17 3.33 7.39
C GLY A 182 7.34 2.62 8.46
N ASP A 183 6.69 3.36 9.32
CA ASP A 183 5.85 2.87 10.42
C ASP A 183 4.34 2.91 10.12
N VAL A 184 3.98 3.15 8.86
CA VAL A 184 2.58 3.17 8.41
C VAL A 184 2.32 2.16 7.30
N VAL A 185 1.11 1.61 7.29
CA VAL A 185 0.54 0.90 6.15
C VAL A 185 -0.42 1.82 5.41
N VAL A 186 -0.24 1.90 4.09
CA VAL A 186 -0.97 2.83 3.22
C VAL A 186 -1.90 2.07 2.30
N ILE A 187 -3.11 2.58 2.14
CA ILE A 187 -4.11 2.07 1.21
C ILE A 187 -4.89 3.24 0.59
N GLY A 188 -5.22 3.11 -0.67
CA GLY A 188 -6.14 4.01 -1.35
C GLY A 188 -7.52 3.38 -1.55
N ASN A 189 -8.35 4.05 -2.33
CA ASN A 189 -9.69 3.59 -2.66
C ASN A 189 -9.90 3.40 -4.16
N ALA A 190 -10.87 2.57 -4.52
CA ALA A 190 -11.48 2.47 -5.84
C ALA A 190 -12.91 3.07 -5.80
N GLY A 191 -13.62 3.03 -6.93
CA GLY A 191 -15.01 3.47 -7.05
C GLY A 191 -15.20 4.77 -7.84
N ALA A 192 -14.20 5.22 -8.60
CA ALA A 192 -14.33 6.42 -9.45
C ALA A 192 -15.55 6.33 -10.38
N GLU A 193 -15.83 5.15 -10.92
CA GLU A 193 -16.97 4.85 -11.78
C GLU A 193 -18.33 5.00 -11.08
N PHE A 194 -18.34 5.02 -9.75
CA PHE A 194 -19.51 5.07 -8.87
C PHE A 194 -19.52 6.28 -7.97
N ASP A 195 -18.92 7.36 -8.41
CA ASP A 195 -18.94 8.65 -7.71
C ASP A 195 -18.10 8.70 -6.43
N ALA A 196 -17.07 7.89 -6.31
CA ALA A 196 -16.11 7.98 -5.21
C ALA A 196 -15.17 9.18 -5.38
N ARG A 197 -14.79 9.78 -4.27
CA ARG A 197 -13.73 10.79 -4.18
C ARG A 197 -12.41 10.08 -3.84
N GLY A 198 -11.37 10.34 -4.64
CA GLY A 198 -10.07 9.74 -4.45
C GLY A 198 -9.38 10.20 -3.17
N TYR A 199 -8.74 9.25 -2.49
CA TYR A 199 -7.84 9.50 -1.36
C TYR A 199 -6.85 8.35 -1.20
N VAL A 200 -5.81 8.62 -0.44
CA VAL A 200 -4.89 7.66 0.12
C VAL A 200 -4.82 7.88 1.63
N THR A 201 -4.76 6.79 2.40
CA THR A 201 -4.80 6.85 3.87
C THR A 201 -3.70 6.00 4.45
N ALA A 202 -3.03 6.50 5.47
CA ALA A 202 -2.01 5.79 6.23
C ALA A 202 -2.50 5.46 7.65
N TYR A 203 -2.20 4.25 8.07
CA TYR A 203 -2.52 3.72 9.40
C TYR A 203 -1.24 3.22 10.08
N ASP A 204 -1.16 3.35 11.38
CA ASP A 204 -0.07 2.76 12.16
C ASP A 204 0.00 1.24 11.92
N VAL A 205 1.18 0.72 11.58
CA VAL A 205 1.35 -0.71 11.27
C VAL A 205 1.01 -1.62 12.45
N ARG A 206 1.18 -1.17 13.70
CA ARG A 206 0.98 -1.99 14.90
C ARG A 206 -0.43 -1.94 15.44
N THR A 207 -1.08 -0.77 15.34
CA THR A 207 -2.37 -0.52 16.02
C THR A 207 -3.54 -0.35 15.08
N GLY A 208 -3.28 0.00 13.80
CA GLY A 208 -4.33 0.37 12.86
C GLY A 208 -4.88 1.79 13.08
N ASP A 209 -4.25 2.59 13.96
CA ASP A 209 -4.68 3.96 14.18
C ASP A 209 -4.44 4.82 12.94
N LEU A 210 -5.44 5.63 12.58
CA LEU A 210 -5.32 6.58 11.48
C LEU A 210 -4.22 7.60 11.77
N LYS A 211 -3.24 7.71 10.87
CA LYS A 211 -2.17 8.72 10.95
C LYS A 211 -2.48 9.93 10.10
N TRP A 212 -2.81 9.72 8.82
CA TRP A 212 -3.18 10.80 7.90
C TRP A 212 -4.04 10.27 6.74
N ARG A 213 -4.75 11.20 6.11
CA ARG A 213 -5.44 10.97 4.84
C ARG A 213 -5.18 12.13 3.91
N PHE A 214 -4.83 11.82 2.68
CA PHE A 214 -4.64 12.78 1.60
C PHE A 214 -5.70 12.55 0.53
N PHE A 215 -6.54 13.57 0.29
CA PHE A 215 -7.51 13.55 -0.80
C PHE A 215 -6.82 13.96 -2.11
N THR A 216 -7.14 13.28 -3.20
CA THR A 216 -6.50 13.47 -4.50
C THR A 216 -7.28 14.41 -5.43
N VAL A 217 -8.49 14.77 -5.06
CA VAL A 217 -9.30 15.76 -5.79
C VAL A 217 -9.98 16.72 -4.80
N PRO A 218 -10.16 18.00 -5.16
CA PRO A 218 -10.82 18.96 -4.30
C PRO A 218 -12.27 18.59 -4.06
N GLY A 219 -12.78 18.97 -2.91
CA GLY A 219 -14.21 18.99 -2.63
C GLY A 219 -14.87 20.27 -3.13
N SER A 220 -16.16 20.48 -2.77
CA SER A 220 -16.84 21.72 -3.08
C SER A 220 -16.11 22.93 -2.50
N PRO A 221 -15.94 24.01 -3.28
CA PRO A 221 -15.28 25.24 -2.83
C PRO A 221 -16.06 25.96 -1.70
N ASP A 222 -17.31 25.58 -1.44
CA ASP A 222 -18.12 26.10 -0.32
C ASP A 222 -17.66 25.55 1.04
N LYS A 223 -16.74 24.61 1.06
CA LYS A 223 -16.20 23.98 2.28
C LYS A 223 -14.70 24.21 2.39
N PRO A 224 -14.15 24.28 3.60
CA PRO A 224 -12.71 24.27 3.79
C PRO A 224 -12.09 23.04 3.16
N TYR A 225 -10.94 23.21 2.50
CA TYR A 225 -10.15 22.09 2.01
C TYR A 225 -9.44 21.37 3.16
N GLU A 226 -9.35 20.07 3.06
CA GLU A 226 -8.77 19.22 4.11
C GLU A 226 -7.26 19.39 4.25
N HIS A 227 -6.58 19.83 3.17
CA HIS A 227 -5.16 20.12 3.16
C HIS A 227 -4.84 21.19 2.08
N PRO A 228 -3.72 21.93 2.20
CA PRO A 228 -3.46 23.12 1.36
C PRO A 228 -3.29 22.80 -0.13
N GLU A 229 -2.81 21.61 -0.48
CA GLU A 229 -2.63 21.20 -1.88
C GLU A 229 -3.96 21.14 -2.65
N LEU A 230 -5.08 20.91 -1.94
CA LEU A 230 -6.39 20.93 -2.56
C LEU A 230 -6.85 22.34 -2.96
N ALA A 231 -6.38 23.38 -2.28
CA ALA A 231 -6.63 24.75 -2.68
C ALA A 231 -5.97 25.05 -4.04
N MET A 232 -4.71 24.64 -4.20
CA MET A 232 -3.98 24.72 -5.47
C MET A 232 -4.66 23.87 -6.55
N ALA A 233 -5.06 22.65 -6.22
CA ALA A 233 -5.75 21.79 -7.17
C ALA A 233 -7.07 22.41 -7.65
N ALA A 234 -7.83 23.03 -6.77
CA ALA A 234 -9.12 23.64 -7.10
C ALA A 234 -9.00 24.79 -8.12
N GLU A 235 -7.87 25.50 -8.16
CA GLU A 235 -7.59 26.52 -9.17
C GLU A 235 -7.54 25.97 -10.60
N THR A 236 -7.35 24.66 -10.74
CA THR A 236 -7.32 23.96 -12.03
C THR A 236 -8.65 23.33 -12.43
N TRP A 237 -9.69 23.56 -11.63
CA TRP A 237 -11.06 23.13 -11.92
C TRP A 237 -11.94 24.33 -12.25
N ASP A 238 -12.88 24.13 -13.17
CA ASP A 238 -13.90 25.16 -13.47
C ASP A 238 -14.75 25.44 -12.20
N PRO A 239 -15.03 26.69 -11.88
CA PRO A 239 -15.94 27.05 -10.79
C PRO A 239 -17.32 26.37 -10.87
N ASN A 240 -17.80 26.06 -12.09
CA ASN A 240 -19.06 25.36 -12.36
C ASN A 240 -18.91 23.85 -12.44
N SER A 241 -17.78 23.31 -11.98
CA SER A 241 -17.55 21.84 -11.94
C SER A 241 -18.63 21.12 -11.14
N ARG A 242 -18.77 19.84 -11.41
CA ARG A 242 -19.71 18.94 -10.72
C ARG A 242 -19.23 18.65 -9.29
N TRP A 243 -19.33 19.67 -8.42
CA TRP A 243 -18.93 19.56 -7.01
C TRP A 243 -19.85 18.65 -6.18
N ASP A 244 -21.00 18.27 -6.73
CA ASP A 244 -21.95 17.33 -6.14
C ASP A 244 -21.48 15.87 -6.23
N VAL A 245 -20.57 15.55 -7.16
CA VAL A 245 -19.98 14.23 -7.33
C VAL A 245 -18.63 14.12 -6.62
N GLY A 246 -18.14 12.89 -6.44
CA GLY A 246 -16.85 12.64 -5.76
C GLY A 246 -15.62 13.10 -6.53
N GLY A 247 -15.72 13.20 -7.84
CA GLY A 247 -14.65 13.70 -8.70
C GLY A 247 -13.68 12.64 -9.22
N GLY A 248 -13.60 11.46 -8.63
CA GLY A 248 -12.68 10.40 -9.03
C GLY A 248 -11.27 10.57 -8.46
N GLY A 249 -10.24 10.35 -9.28
CA GLY A 249 -8.84 10.44 -8.86
C GLY A 249 -8.42 9.37 -7.85
N THR A 250 -9.09 8.24 -7.84
CA THR A 250 -8.88 7.16 -6.85
C THR A 250 -7.49 6.55 -6.94
N VAL A 251 -6.90 6.22 -5.80
CA VAL A 251 -5.64 5.49 -5.69
C VAL A 251 -5.95 4.01 -5.53
N TRP A 252 -6.35 3.37 -6.63
CA TRP A 252 -6.84 1.99 -6.62
C TRP A 252 -5.75 0.93 -6.71
N ASP A 253 -4.53 1.30 -7.11
CA ASP A 253 -3.33 0.45 -7.13
C ASP A 253 -2.07 1.31 -7.29
N SER A 254 -0.89 0.65 -7.41
CA SER A 254 0.39 1.23 -7.85
C SER A 254 0.94 2.33 -6.93
N MET A 255 1.39 1.90 -5.75
CA MET A 255 2.13 2.76 -4.82
C MET A 255 3.55 2.23 -4.63
N VAL A 256 4.53 3.13 -4.54
CA VAL A 256 5.94 2.80 -4.27
C VAL A 256 6.47 3.74 -3.20
N TYR A 257 7.15 3.20 -2.19
CA TYR A 257 7.79 3.98 -1.15
C TYR A 257 9.30 4.03 -1.36
N ASP A 258 9.83 5.24 -1.60
CA ASP A 258 11.26 5.51 -1.61
C ASP A 258 11.74 5.70 -0.18
N GLN A 259 12.37 4.68 0.36
CA GLN A 259 12.89 4.70 1.74
C GLN A 259 14.00 5.72 1.95
N LYS A 260 14.81 5.98 0.91
CA LYS A 260 15.94 6.91 0.98
C LYS A 260 15.51 8.36 1.11
N HIS A 261 14.43 8.73 0.43
CA HIS A 261 13.94 10.10 0.40
C HIS A 261 12.68 10.29 1.25
N HIS A 262 12.16 9.22 1.86
CA HIS A 262 10.90 9.21 2.62
C HIS A 262 9.71 9.74 1.82
N LEU A 263 9.61 9.33 0.55
CA LEU A 263 8.56 9.74 -0.37
C LEU A 263 7.70 8.53 -0.78
N LEU A 264 6.39 8.70 -0.69
CA LEU A 264 5.43 7.75 -1.21
C LEU A 264 4.95 8.23 -2.58
N PHE A 265 5.26 7.49 -3.64
CA PHE A 265 4.73 7.73 -4.97
C PHE A 265 3.43 6.99 -5.16
N VAL A 266 2.38 7.71 -5.57
CA VAL A 266 1.06 7.15 -5.83
C VAL A 266 0.54 7.59 -7.19
N GLY A 267 -0.06 6.67 -7.94
CA GLY A 267 -0.80 6.97 -9.15
C GLY A 267 -2.26 7.28 -8.83
N THR A 268 -2.82 8.33 -9.42
CA THR A 268 -4.24 8.66 -9.31
C THR A 268 -4.98 8.28 -10.59
N GLY A 269 -6.20 7.80 -10.43
CA GLY A 269 -7.03 7.31 -11.53
C GLY A 269 -7.81 8.41 -12.25
N ASN A 270 -8.74 7.95 -13.08
CA ASN A 270 -9.64 8.75 -13.87
C ASN A 270 -10.64 9.56 -13.02
N SER A 271 -11.35 10.47 -13.68
CA SER A 271 -12.44 11.24 -13.11
C SER A 271 -13.71 10.40 -12.86
N ALA A 272 -14.55 10.82 -11.92
CA ALA A 272 -15.87 10.24 -11.68
C ALA A 272 -16.88 10.61 -12.77
N VAL A 273 -16.80 11.78 -13.37
CA VAL A 273 -17.51 12.13 -14.61
C VAL A 273 -16.47 12.15 -15.72
N TYR A 274 -16.55 11.20 -16.67
CA TYR A 274 -15.56 11.07 -17.74
C TYR A 274 -15.56 12.26 -18.69
N LEU A 275 -16.77 12.71 -19.10
CA LEU A 275 -16.90 13.83 -20.05
C LEU A 275 -16.46 15.12 -19.38
N GLN A 276 -15.45 15.77 -19.95
CA GLN A 276 -14.90 17.00 -19.41
C GLN A 276 -15.94 18.13 -19.43
N GLU A 277 -16.73 18.22 -20.49
CA GLU A 277 -17.76 19.24 -20.65
C GLU A 277 -18.85 19.16 -19.57
N GLU A 278 -19.05 17.98 -18.97
CA GLU A 278 -19.97 17.79 -17.86
C GLU A 278 -19.28 17.98 -16.50
N ARG A 279 -18.03 17.54 -16.39
CA ARG A 279 -17.25 17.59 -15.14
C ARG A 279 -16.75 18.99 -14.83
N SER A 280 -16.19 19.67 -15.84
CA SER A 280 -15.48 20.94 -15.75
C SER A 280 -15.70 21.69 -17.07
N PRO A 281 -16.85 22.37 -17.26
CA PRO A 281 -17.34 22.86 -18.54
C PRO A 281 -16.36 23.78 -19.30
N ASP A 282 -15.69 24.67 -18.59
CA ASP A 282 -14.69 25.57 -19.19
C ASP A 282 -13.26 24.93 -19.23
N GLY A 283 -13.14 23.64 -18.92
CA GLY A 283 -11.88 22.90 -19.00
C GLY A 283 -11.05 22.92 -17.73
N GLY A 284 -9.74 22.97 -17.87
CA GLY A 284 -8.76 22.93 -16.81
C GLY A 284 -8.08 21.57 -16.66
N ASP A 285 -6.93 21.54 -15.96
CA ASP A 285 -6.13 20.34 -15.79
C ASP A 285 -6.73 19.35 -14.80
N ASN A 286 -7.64 19.79 -13.96
CA ASN A 286 -8.37 19.01 -12.96
C ASN A 286 -7.44 18.22 -12.03
N LEU A 287 -6.45 18.89 -11.42
CA LEU A 287 -5.55 18.26 -10.47
C LEU A 287 -6.30 17.66 -9.27
N PHE A 288 -5.95 16.45 -8.82
CA PHE A 288 -4.85 15.60 -9.31
C PHE A 288 -5.38 14.35 -10.00
N LEU A 289 -6.26 14.47 -11.00
CA LEU A 289 -6.67 13.33 -11.83
C LEU A 289 -5.50 12.84 -12.68
N SER A 290 -5.42 11.52 -12.93
CA SER A 290 -4.45 10.89 -13.85
C SER A 290 -3.01 11.39 -13.65
N SER A 291 -2.62 11.52 -12.40
CA SER A 291 -1.34 12.11 -11.97
C SER A 291 -0.48 11.09 -11.24
N ILE A 292 0.80 11.42 -11.09
CA ILE A 292 1.71 10.76 -10.14
C ILE A 292 2.03 11.78 -9.06
N LEU A 293 1.70 11.43 -7.81
CA LEU A 293 1.96 12.26 -6.65
C LEU A 293 3.15 11.69 -5.87
N ALA A 294 3.99 12.56 -5.32
CA ALA A 294 4.97 12.26 -4.31
C ALA A 294 4.52 12.91 -2.99
N ILE A 295 4.23 12.10 -1.98
CA ILE A 295 3.67 12.49 -0.68
C ILE A 295 4.67 12.20 0.43
#